data_1efe4361b8e147d4c2735806283fce40
#
_entry.id   1efe4361b8e147d4c2735806283fce40
#
_cell.length_a   1.000
_cell.length_b   1.000
_cell.length_c   1.000
_cell.angle_alpha   90.00
_cell.angle_beta   90.00
_cell.angle_gamma   90.00
#
_symmetry.space_group_name_H-M   'P 1'
#
loop_
_entity.id
_entity.type
_entity.pdbx_description
1 polymer ?
#
loop_
_entity_poly.entity_id
_entity_poly.type
_entity_poly.pdbx_seq_one_letter_code
_entity_poly.pdbx_strand_id
1 'polypeptide(L)'
;MSRLVKPLPEMRAAAPDLVDALEPVYIAETEAEREAVFSFRYSVYAAELGRKLGQPDHGRQRVHDEEDDQPYTTLLYTEDGAGRLTGTIRMRRWEPGQVPIKDWEAFSMERFEGLREMPTGEIGRLMIEPGHRGQLGLVSMACTISQLCAGELAAGAVFINCATGLVRHYRLLGFRTYASRLVPTVDGIEVPLVLIPSDHAYLEQVGSFVAPFTDVFYGSGPGQRAPVDVGRWARVLDADSAPVRFDPAAVWERVNRARQAEADQPSMLESLSEDTVRKLTAKGFLMDVPTGQLLTEKGLAQREMFVILDGVFEAHDGDRRLMVMERGDVIGEIGFFRSSGRRAASVTAASDGQVLVLRRHFIDDLMKNDPACAAEVLFALARVLADRQNIPAS
;
A
#
# COMPACT_ATOMS: atom_id res chain seq x y z
N MET A 1 -17.42 -7.92 27.65
CA MET A 1 -16.61 -8.95 26.94
C MET A 1 -16.50 -8.53 25.50
N SER A 2 -15.30 -8.47 24.98
CA SER A 2 -15.05 -8.06 23.59
C SER A 2 -15.79 -8.98 22.61
N ARG A 3 -16.37 -8.41 21.57
CA ARG A 3 -17.11 -9.17 20.56
C ARG A 3 -16.16 -9.86 19.58
N LEU A 4 -15.98 -11.16 19.76
CA LEU A 4 -15.23 -12.02 18.84
C LEU A 4 -15.97 -12.19 17.51
N VAL A 5 -15.28 -11.98 16.40
CA VAL A 5 -15.77 -12.34 15.06
C VAL A 5 -15.50 -13.82 14.83
N LYS A 6 -16.57 -14.63 14.81
CA LYS A 6 -16.43 -16.07 14.55
C LYS A 6 -16.42 -16.34 13.06
N PRO A 7 -15.49 -17.16 12.55
CA PRO A 7 -15.53 -17.60 11.16
C PRO A 7 -16.87 -18.30 10.84
N LEU A 8 -17.42 -17.98 9.66
CA LEU A 8 -18.65 -18.63 9.20
C LEU A 8 -18.43 -20.12 8.92
N PRO A 9 -19.46 -20.98 9.08
CA PRO A 9 -19.36 -22.41 8.80
C PRO A 9 -18.86 -22.72 7.39
N GLU A 10 -19.27 -21.91 6.40
CA GLU A 10 -18.89 -22.04 5.01
C GLU A 10 -17.38 -21.83 4.82
N MET A 11 -16.79 -20.84 5.50
CA MET A 11 -15.36 -20.58 5.47
C MET A 11 -14.56 -21.73 6.10
N ARG A 12 -15.07 -22.25 7.22
CA ARG A 12 -14.46 -23.41 7.88
C ARG A 12 -14.54 -24.66 7.01
N ALA A 13 -15.61 -24.85 6.26
CA ALA A 13 -15.74 -25.95 5.33
C ALA A 13 -14.77 -25.83 4.12
N ALA A 14 -14.53 -24.62 3.64
CA ALA A 14 -13.64 -24.35 2.52
C ALA A 14 -12.14 -24.51 2.85
N ALA A 15 -11.72 -24.10 4.04
CA ALA A 15 -10.32 -24.10 4.45
C ALA A 15 -10.18 -24.39 5.97
N PRO A 16 -10.47 -25.62 6.41
CA PRO A 16 -10.52 -25.96 7.84
C PRO A 16 -9.19 -25.72 8.54
N ASP A 17 -8.08 -26.20 7.99
CA ASP A 17 -6.75 -26.07 8.59
C ASP A 17 -6.33 -24.60 8.75
N LEU A 18 -6.65 -23.77 7.76
CA LEU A 18 -6.34 -22.34 7.83
C LEU A 18 -7.23 -21.65 8.87
N VAL A 19 -8.53 -21.93 8.87
CA VAL A 19 -9.47 -21.32 9.85
C VAL A 19 -9.11 -21.70 11.28
N ASP A 20 -8.68 -22.94 11.51
CA ASP A 20 -8.27 -23.40 12.85
C ASP A 20 -6.94 -22.76 13.31
N ALA A 21 -6.11 -22.28 12.38
CA ALA A 21 -4.86 -21.59 12.68
C ALA A 21 -5.04 -20.07 12.90
N LEU A 22 -6.22 -19.48 12.56
CA LEU A 22 -6.43 -18.04 12.66
C LEU A 22 -6.40 -17.57 14.12
N GLU A 23 -5.75 -16.42 14.33
CA GLU A 23 -5.83 -15.71 15.60
C GLU A 23 -7.21 -15.06 15.78
N PRO A 24 -7.71 -14.93 17.02
CA PRO A 24 -8.97 -14.26 17.29
C PRO A 24 -8.96 -12.80 16.82
N VAL A 25 -10.03 -12.38 16.14
CA VAL A 25 -10.26 -10.99 15.74
C VAL A 25 -11.50 -10.47 16.47
N TYR A 26 -11.38 -9.32 17.08
CA TYR A 26 -12.41 -8.70 17.90
C TYR A 26 -12.93 -7.41 17.28
N ILE A 27 -14.18 -7.05 17.57
CA ILE A 27 -14.75 -5.73 17.27
C ILE A 27 -14.64 -4.86 18.52
N ALA A 28 -14.09 -3.65 18.37
CA ALA A 28 -14.04 -2.66 19.43
C ALA A 28 -15.42 -1.98 19.58
N GLU A 29 -16.25 -2.46 20.48
CA GLU A 29 -17.60 -1.95 20.74
C GLU A 29 -17.63 -0.95 21.90
N THR A 30 -16.86 -1.20 22.95
CA THR A 30 -16.81 -0.32 24.13
C THR A 30 -15.87 0.86 23.92
N GLU A 31 -16.13 1.95 24.63
CA GLU A 31 -15.24 3.13 24.63
C GLU A 31 -13.80 2.75 25.02
N ALA A 32 -13.63 1.88 26.01
CA ALA A 32 -12.32 1.42 26.46
C ALA A 32 -11.56 0.65 25.34
N GLU A 33 -12.23 -0.22 24.58
CA GLU A 33 -11.63 -0.94 23.46
C GLU A 33 -11.27 0.01 22.31
N ARG A 34 -12.15 0.97 22.02
CA ARG A 34 -11.89 2.00 20.98
C ARG A 34 -10.69 2.86 21.36
N GLU A 35 -10.60 3.32 22.60
CA GLU A 35 -9.44 4.07 23.09
C GLU A 35 -8.15 3.24 23.04
N ALA A 36 -8.20 1.97 23.35
CA ALA A 36 -7.06 1.06 23.20
C ALA A 36 -6.61 0.96 21.74
N VAL A 37 -7.54 0.87 20.78
CA VAL A 37 -7.24 0.91 19.33
C VAL A 37 -6.62 2.24 18.94
N PHE A 38 -7.12 3.39 19.41
CA PHE A 38 -6.59 4.71 19.08
C PHE A 38 -5.18 4.92 19.64
N SER A 39 -4.93 4.44 20.86
CA SER A 39 -3.60 4.47 21.47
C SER A 39 -2.61 3.55 20.76
N PHE A 40 -3.06 2.36 20.35
CA PHE A 40 -2.25 1.45 19.55
C PHE A 40 -1.89 2.06 18.19
N ARG A 41 -2.83 2.73 17.52
CA ARG A 41 -2.56 3.45 16.27
C ARG A 41 -1.50 4.54 16.47
N TYR A 42 -1.53 5.26 17.59
CA TYR A 42 -0.54 6.28 17.92
C TYR A 42 0.85 5.66 18.04
N SER A 43 0.99 4.52 18.74
CA SER A 43 2.29 3.86 18.92
C SER A 43 2.92 3.47 17.58
N VAL A 44 2.13 3.00 16.62
CA VAL A 44 2.62 2.60 15.29
C VAL A 44 2.76 3.80 14.35
N TYR A 45 1.71 4.60 14.16
CA TYR A 45 1.72 5.68 13.16
C TYR A 45 2.61 6.84 13.57
N ALA A 46 2.43 7.39 14.77
CA ALA A 46 3.14 8.58 15.21
C ALA A 46 4.51 8.23 15.81
N ALA A 47 4.56 7.34 16.80
CA ALA A 47 5.79 7.07 17.54
C ALA A 47 6.80 6.28 16.73
N GLU A 48 6.38 5.18 16.07
CA GLU A 48 7.30 4.37 15.26
C GLU A 48 7.56 5.01 13.89
N LEU A 49 6.49 5.26 13.11
CA LEU A 49 6.61 5.67 11.70
C LEU A 49 6.76 7.18 11.50
N GLY A 50 6.43 8.00 12.50
CA GLY A 50 6.49 9.46 12.41
C GLY A 50 5.44 10.06 11.47
N ARG A 51 4.34 9.33 11.20
CA ARG A 51 3.27 9.79 10.32
C ARG A 51 2.48 10.92 10.96
N LYS A 52 2.07 11.87 10.12
CA LYS A 52 1.19 12.98 10.47
C LYS A 52 -0.26 12.74 10.06
N LEU A 53 -0.48 11.73 9.19
CA LEU A 53 -1.81 11.34 8.72
C LEU A 53 -2.67 10.87 9.89
N GLY A 54 -3.93 11.32 9.94
CA GLY A 54 -4.86 11.07 11.03
C GLY A 54 -4.68 12.05 12.20
N GLN A 55 -3.90 13.11 12.03
CA GLN A 55 -3.72 14.19 13.01
C GLN A 55 -3.46 13.67 14.43
N PRO A 56 -2.28 13.06 14.70
CA PRO A 56 -1.99 12.46 16.00
C PRO A 56 -2.13 13.46 17.14
N ASP A 57 -2.92 13.13 18.16
CA ASP A 57 -2.98 13.86 19.42
C ASP A 57 -1.80 13.39 20.29
N HIS A 58 -0.73 14.16 20.30
CA HIS A 58 0.47 13.85 21.08
C HIS A 58 0.27 13.98 22.58
N GLY A 59 -0.69 14.82 23.03
CA GLY A 59 -1.01 15.01 24.43
C GLY A 59 -1.72 13.80 25.03
N ARG A 60 -2.65 13.23 24.28
CA ARG A 60 -3.40 12.03 24.67
C ARG A 60 -2.81 10.73 24.12
N GLN A 61 -1.78 10.81 23.29
CA GLN A 61 -1.14 9.68 22.63
C GLN A 61 -2.15 8.80 21.87
N ARG A 62 -2.97 9.42 21.02
CA ARG A 62 -4.01 8.75 20.25
C ARG A 62 -4.07 9.19 18.79
N VAL A 63 -4.51 8.30 17.90
CA VAL A 63 -4.87 8.60 16.51
C VAL A 63 -6.32 8.18 16.30
N HIS A 64 -7.16 9.18 16.14
CA HIS A 64 -8.60 9.07 15.93
C HIS A 64 -9.03 10.07 14.87
N ASP A 65 -9.90 9.69 13.99
CA ASP A 65 -10.52 10.59 13.01
C ASP A 65 -12.05 10.45 13.02
N GLU A 66 -12.75 11.41 12.42
CA GLU A 66 -14.22 11.48 12.44
C GLU A 66 -14.89 10.27 11.77
N GLU A 67 -14.19 9.61 10.85
CA GLU A 67 -14.68 8.38 10.20
C GLU A 67 -14.78 7.21 11.17
N ASP A 68 -14.00 7.21 12.25
CA ASP A 68 -14.05 6.15 13.26
C ASP A 68 -15.39 6.11 14.00
N ASP A 69 -16.08 7.25 14.12
CA ASP A 69 -17.35 7.40 14.85
C ASP A 69 -18.59 7.22 13.97
N GLN A 70 -18.40 6.98 12.68
CA GLN A 70 -19.53 6.82 11.76
C GLN A 70 -20.25 5.47 11.97
N PRO A 71 -21.58 5.42 11.81
CA PRO A 71 -22.36 4.19 12.06
C PRO A 71 -22.04 3.06 11.09
N TYR A 72 -21.47 3.37 9.93
CA TYR A 72 -21.01 2.39 8.93
C TYR A 72 -19.56 1.94 9.18
N THR A 73 -18.93 2.34 10.28
CA THR A 73 -17.54 2.02 10.60
C THR A 73 -17.46 0.92 11.66
N THR A 74 -16.60 -0.04 11.41
CA THR A 74 -16.24 -1.11 12.35
C THR A 74 -14.73 -1.08 12.59
N LEU A 75 -14.32 -1.02 13.86
CA LEU A 75 -12.93 -1.12 14.26
C LEU A 75 -12.66 -2.57 14.70
N LEU A 76 -11.68 -3.20 14.04
CA LEU A 76 -11.27 -4.55 14.35
C LEU A 76 -9.87 -4.55 14.97
N TYR A 77 -9.60 -5.50 15.86
CA TYR A 77 -8.28 -5.66 16.45
C TYR A 77 -7.95 -7.13 16.76
N THR A 78 -6.66 -7.41 16.87
CA THR A 78 -6.09 -8.66 17.39
C THR A 78 -5.30 -8.38 18.65
N GLU A 79 -5.18 -9.37 19.54
CA GLU A 79 -4.41 -9.28 20.78
C GLU A 79 -3.56 -10.53 21.01
N ASP A 80 -2.49 -10.39 21.77
CA ASP A 80 -1.67 -11.52 22.23
C ASP A 80 -2.31 -12.23 23.43
N GLY A 81 -1.70 -13.34 23.87
CA GLY A 81 -2.16 -14.10 25.02
C GLY A 81 -2.16 -13.34 26.36
N ALA A 82 -1.60 -12.13 26.41
CA ALA A 82 -1.61 -11.23 27.56
C ALA A 82 -2.65 -10.10 27.42
N GLY A 83 -3.47 -10.10 26.36
CA GLY A 83 -4.48 -9.09 26.08
C GLY A 83 -3.90 -7.76 25.56
N ARG A 84 -2.67 -7.74 25.03
CA ARG A 84 -2.10 -6.54 24.40
C ARG A 84 -2.41 -6.54 22.91
N LEU A 85 -2.85 -5.41 22.38
CA LEU A 85 -3.15 -5.28 20.95
C LEU A 85 -1.90 -5.54 20.10
N THR A 86 -2.06 -6.40 19.10
CA THR A 86 -1.01 -6.76 18.13
C THR A 86 -1.31 -6.23 16.75
N GLY A 87 -2.57 -5.90 16.47
CA GLY A 87 -2.99 -5.35 15.20
C GLY A 87 -4.35 -4.65 15.27
N THR A 88 -4.60 -3.77 14.33
CA THR A 88 -5.90 -3.10 14.14
C THR A 88 -6.16 -2.84 12.67
N ILE A 89 -7.44 -2.78 12.31
CA ILE A 89 -7.92 -2.39 10.99
C ILE A 89 -9.28 -1.71 11.14
N ARG A 90 -9.54 -0.71 10.29
CA ARG A 90 -10.84 -0.10 10.14
C ARG A 90 -11.51 -0.64 8.89
N MET A 91 -12.80 -0.95 8.98
CA MET A 91 -13.66 -1.25 7.86
C MET A 91 -14.84 -0.28 7.84
N ARG A 92 -15.08 0.36 6.68
CA ARG A 92 -16.29 1.13 6.42
C ARG A 92 -17.16 0.36 5.41
N ARG A 93 -18.46 0.29 5.68
CA ARG A 93 -19.44 -0.46 4.89
C ARG A 93 -20.57 0.45 4.47
N TRP A 94 -20.82 0.55 3.18
CA TRP A 94 -21.85 1.40 2.62
C TRP A 94 -22.86 0.59 1.80
N GLU A 95 -24.11 0.79 2.12
CA GLU A 95 -25.22 0.31 1.29
C GLU A 95 -25.27 1.07 -0.05
N PRO A 96 -25.98 0.55 -1.07
CA PRO A 96 -26.11 1.20 -2.36
C PRO A 96 -26.48 2.69 -2.24
N GLY A 97 -25.73 3.55 -2.92
CA GLY A 97 -25.93 4.99 -2.93
C GLY A 97 -25.48 5.75 -1.68
N GLN A 98 -24.94 5.08 -0.66
CA GLN A 98 -24.60 5.70 0.63
C GLN A 98 -23.13 6.09 0.78
N VAL A 99 -22.29 5.82 -0.22
CA VAL A 99 -20.87 6.24 -0.17
C VAL A 99 -20.79 7.76 -0.08
N PRO A 100 -20.11 8.33 0.92
CA PRO A 100 -19.90 9.78 1.01
C PRO A 100 -19.22 10.33 -0.24
N ILE A 101 -19.61 11.52 -0.68
CA ILE A 101 -19.10 12.10 -1.93
C ILE A 101 -17.57 12.26 -1.90
N LYS A 102 -16.99 12.62 -0.75
CA LYS A 102 -15.55 12.72 -0.59
C LYS A 102 -14.82 11.40 -0.85
N ASP A 103 -15.39 10.28 -0.39
CA ASP A 103 -14.82 8.94 -0.61
C ASP A 103 -15.04 8.48 -2.05
N TRP A 104 -16.22 8.78 -2.62
CA TRP A 104 -16.56 8.50 -4.01
C TRP A 104 -15.53 9.12 -4.98
N GLU A 105 -15.19 10.40 -4.75
CA GLU A 105 -14.20 11.12 -5.54
C GLU A 105 -12.76 10.66 -5.26
N ALA A 106 -12.40 10.45 -3.98
CA ALA A 106 -11.06 10.06 -3.58
C ALA A 106 -10.65 8.70 -4.18
N PHE A 107 -11.60 7.76 -4.29
CA PHE A 107 -11.38 6.46 -4.90
C PHE A 107 -11.72 6.41 -6.40
N SER A 108 -12.08 7.55 -7.03
CA SER A 108 -12.48 7.59 -8.44
C SER A 108 -13.56 6.55 -8.78
N MET A 109 -14.52 6.36 -7.86
CA MET A 109 -15.55 5.33 -7.96
C MET A 109 -16.52 5.57 -9.11
N GLU A 110 -16.63 6.82 -9.59
CA GLU A 110 -17.42 7.19 -10.76
C GLU A 110 -17.02 6.47 -12.05
N ARG A 111 -15.81 5.92 -12.08
CA ARG A 111 -15.29 5.14 -13.22
C ARG A 111 -15.82 3.72 -13.28
N PHE A 112 -16.41 3.22 -12.19
CA PHE A 112 -16.97 1.87 -12.10
C PHE A 112 -18.46 1.91 -12.43
N GLU A 113 -18.81 1.54 -13.64
CA GLU A 113 -20.21 1.54 -14.11
C GLU A 113 -21.10 0.67 -13.20
N GLY A 114 -22.21 1.24 -12.73
CA GLY A 114 -23.19 0.56 -11.87
C GLY A 114 -22.72 0.33 -10.42
N LEU A 115 -21.54 0.79 -10.01
CA LEU A 115 -21.04 0.60 -8.64
C LEU A 115 -21.93 1.29 -7.58
N ARG A 116 -22.55 2.43 -7.94
CA ARG A 116 -23.45 3.16 -7.02
C ARG A 116 -24.65 2.34 -6.56
N GLU A 117 -25.04 1.34 -7.35
CA GLU A 117 -26.16 0.43 -7.09
C GLU A 117 -25.74 -0.81 -6.30
N MET A 118 -24.48 -0.90 -5.91
CA MET A 118 -23.90 -2.04 -5.19
C MET A 118 -23.44 -1.63 -3.80
N PRO A 119 -23.53 -2.54 -2.81
CA PRO A 119 -22.84 -2.36 -1.55
C PRO A 119 -21.33 -2.24 -1.79
N THR A 120 -20.70 -1.34 -1.05
CA THR A 120 -19.28 -1.01 -1.25
C THR A 120 -18.56 -0.94 0.10
N GLY A 121 -17.31 -1.41 0.16
CA GLY A 121 -16.49 -1.36 1.36
C GLY A 121 -15.24 -0.48 1.19
N GLU A 122 -14.72 0.01 2.30
CA GLU A 122 -13.38 0.57 2.39
C GLU A 122 -12.66 -0.02 3.59
N ILE A 123 -11.38 -0.27 3.41
CA ILE A 123 -10.48 -0.75 4.45
C ILE A 123 -9.40 0.30 4.66
N GLY A 124 -9.15 0.63 5.91
CA GLY A 124 -8.10 1.58 6.25
C GLY A 124 -7.51 1.31 7.63
N ARG A 125 -6.50 2.09 7.99
CA ARG A 125 -5.88 2.03 9.31
C ARG A 125 -5.37 0.63 9.70
N LEU A 126 -4.94 -0.18 8.71
CA LEU A 126 -4.28 -1.45 8.98
C LEU A 126 -2.91 -1.20 9.58
N MET A 127 -2.72 -1.67 10.79
CA MET A 127 -1.47 -1.60 11.53
C MET A 127 -1.21 -2.90 12.24
N ILE A 128 0.06 -3.33 12.22
CA ILE A 128 0.55 -4.50 12.94
C ILE A 128 1.74 -4.04 13.79
N GLU A 129 1.74 -4.44 15.03
CA GLU A 129 2.84 -4.21 15.96
C GLU A 129 4.15 -4.79 15.38
N PRO A 130 5.30 -4.08 15.49
CA PRO A 130 6.55 -4.49 14.84
C PRO A 130 6.98 -5.93 15.11
N GLY A 131 6.83 -6.40 16.34
CA GLY A 131 7.18 -7.78 16.74
C GLY A 131 6.24 -8.86 16.19
N HIS A 132 5.08 -8.49 15.67
CA HIS A 132 4.06 -9.40 15.13
C HIS A 132 3.92 -9.33 13.60
N ARG A 133 4.74 -8.52 12.92
CA ARG A 133 4.74 -8.43 11.44
C ARG A 133 5.24 -9.75 10.83
N GLY A 134 4.48 -10.26 9.86
CA GLY A 134 4.75 -11.55 9.23
C GLY A 134 4.16 -12.76 9.95
N GLN A 135 3.39 -12.55 11.02
CA GLN A 135 2.64 -13.58 11.74
C GLN A 135 1.18 -13.68 11.25
N LEU A 136 0.41 -14.58 11.84
CA LEU A 136 -0.96 -14.91 11.42
C LEU A 136 -1.98 -13.77 11.63
N GLY A 137 -1.73 -12.79 12.47
CA GLY A 137 -2.67 -11.71 12.77
C GLY A 137 -3.14 -10.94 11.53
N LEU A 138 -2.23 -10.66 10.56
CA LEU A 138 -2.62 -10.05 9.28
C LEU A 138 -3.54 -10.98 8.47
N VAL A 139 -3.23 -12.27 8.43
CA VAL A 139 -4.04 -13.27 7.72
C VAL A 139 -5.42 -13.36 8.36
N SER A 140 -5.48 -13.42 9.69
CA SER A 140 -6.72 -13.47 10.47
C SER A 140 -7.62 -12.27 10.20
N MET A 141 -7.05 -11.05 10.21
CA MET A 141 -7.78 -9.84 9.85
C MET A 141 -8.26 -9.85 8.41
N ALA A 142 -7.43 -10.28 7.45
CA ALA A 142 -7.83 -10.35 6.04
C ALA A 142 -8.95 -11.36 5.80
N CYS A 143 -8.92 -12.53 6.44
CA CYS A 143 -10.01 -13.51 6.39
C CYS A 143 -11.30 -12.95 7.00
N THR A 144 -11.20 -12.26 8.14
CA THR A 144 -12.35 -11.59 8.78
C THR A 144 -12.93 -10.51 7.87
N ILE A 145 -12.10 -9.67 7.26
CA ILE A 145 -12.55 -8.67 6.29
C ILE A 145 -13.23 -9.33 5.08
N SER A 146 -12.68 -10.43 4.57
CA SER A 146 -13.30 -11.17 3.46
C SER A 146 -14.69 -11.68 3.84
N GLN A 147 -14.87 -12.20 5.06
CA GLN A 147 -16.17 -12.58 5.59
C GLN A 147 -17.15 -11.40 5.65
N LEU A 148 -16.72 -10.28 6.20
CA LEU A 148 -17.56 -9.09 6.35
C LEU A 148 -17.90 -8.47 4.97
N CYS A 149 -16.96 -8.40 4.07
CA CYS A 149 -17.15 -7.81 2.74
C CYS A 149 -17.94 -8.73 1.79
N ALA A 150 -17.53 -9.98 1.67
CA ALA A 150 -18.14 -10.93 0.74
C ALA A 150 -19.37 -11.61 1.35
N GLY A 151 -19.29 -12.03 2.62
CA GLY A 151 -20.35 -12.77 3.30
C GLY A 151 -21.49 -11.88 3.77
N GLU A 152 -21.23 -10.85 4.57
CA GLU A 152 -22.27 -10.03 5.20
C GLU A 152 -22.73 -8.89 4.28
N LEU A 153 -21.79 -8.08 3.76
CA LEU A 153 -22.11 -6.90 2.96
C LEU A 153 -22.47 -7.22 1.51
N ALA A 154 -22.01 -8.33 0.98
CA ALA A 154 -22.10 -8.63 -0.47
C ALA A 154 -21.46 -7.55 -1.36
N ALA A 155 -20.31 -7.04 -0.93
CA ALA A 155 -19.67 -5.91 -1.59
C ALA A 155 -19.37 -6.22 -3.08
N GLY A 156 -19.78 -5.30 -3.96
CA GLY A 156 -19.37 -5.32 -5.37
C GLY A 156 -17.89 -4.98 -5.52
N ALA A 157 -17.39 -4.04 -4.70
CA ALA A 157 -15.99 -3.66 -4.64
C ALA A 157 -15.60 -3.21 -3.23
N VAL A 158 -14.32 -3.40 -2.88
CA VAL A 158 -13.71 -2.94 -1.63
C VAL A 158 -12.48 -2.12 -1.97
N PHE A 159 -12.39 -0.91 -1.45
CA PHE A 159 -11.33 0.03 -1.75
C PHE A 159 -10.35 0.19 -0.58
N ILE A 160 -9.13 0.60 -0.89
CA ILE A 160 -8.12 0.97 0.09
C ILE A 160 -7.18 2.00 -0.50
N ASN A 161 -6.74 2.96 0.32
CA ASN A 161 -5.57 3.79 0.04
C ASN A 161 -4.38 3.24 0.81
N CYS A 162 -3.27 3.01 0.14
CA CYS A 162 -2.08 2.51 0.81
C CYS A 162 -0.82 3.26 0.43
N ALA A 163 0.14 3.31 1.35
CA ALA A 163 1.47 3.80 1.06
C ALA A 163 2.12 2.96 -0.06
N THR A 164 2.92 3.61 -0.91
CA THR A 164 3.58 3.00 -2.08
C THR A 164 4.31 1.69 -1.75
N GLY A 165 4.99 1.62 -0.61
CA GLY A 165 5.69 0.43 -0.16
C GLY A 165 4.81 -0.77 0.20
N LEU A 166 3.52 -0.58 0.38
CA LEU A 166 2.59 -1.65 0.76
C LEU A 166 1.81 -2.23 -0.43
N VAL A 167 1.85 -1.59 -1.59
CA VAL A 167 1.04 -1.99 -2.76
C VAL A 167 1.22 -3.46 -3.13
N ARG A 168 2.46 -3.97 -3.14
CA ARG A 168 2.72 -5.40 -3.42
C ARG A 168 2.11 -6.35 -2.39
N HIS A 169 2.04 -5.96 -1.12
CA HIS A 169 1.41 -6.79 -0.08
C HIS A 169 -0.10 -6.86 -0.30
N TYR A 170 -0.73 -5.73 -0.59
CA TYR A 170 -2.16 -5.71 -0.88
C TYR A 170 -2.53 -6.47 -2.15
N ARG A 171 -1.62 -6.54 -3.14
CA ARG A 171 -1.83 -7.40 -4.32
C ARG A 171 -1.90 -8.88 -3.95
N LEU A 172 -1.11 -9.36 -3.00
CA LEU A 172 -1.20 -10.74 -2.50
C LEU A 172 -2.50 -11.00 -1.72
N LEU A 173 -3.18 -9.95 -1.24
CA LEU A 173 -4.53 -10.04 -0.68
C LEU A 173 -5.62 -10.02 -1.76
N GLY A 174 -5.28 -9.79 -3.03
CA GLY A 174 -6.23 -9.71 -4.14
C GLY A 174 -6.62 -8.29 -4.54
N PHE A 175 -6.04 -7.27 -3.90
CA PHE A 175 -6.22 -5.90 -4.38
C PHE A 175 -5.42 -5.66 -5.65
N ARG A 176 -5.93 -4.79 -6.53
CA ARG A 176 -5.26 -4.37 -7.77
C ARG A 176 -5.31 -2.86 -7.96
N THR A 177 -4.35 -2.36 -8.72
CA THR A 177 -4.37 -1.00 -9.23
C THR A 177 -5.46 -0.86 -10.30
N TYR A 178 -5.94 0.34 -10.50
CA TYR A 178 -6.95 0.67 -11.50
C TYR A 178 -6.73 2.11 -11.99
N ALA A 179 -7.47 2.55 -13.00
CA ALA A 179 -7.41 3.91 -13.53
C ALA A 179 -7.95 4.92 -12.48
N SER A 180 -7.17 5.19 -11.44
CA SER A 180 -7.46 6.13 -10.36
C SER A 180 -6.53 7.33 -10.40
N ARG A 181 -6.79 8.31 -9.53
CA ARG A 181 -5.80 9.34 -9.18
C ARG A 181 -5.02 8.88 -7.96
N LEU A 182 -3.75 9.24 -7.88
CA LEU A 182 -2.99 9.11 -6.64
C LEU A 182 -3.57 10.07 -5.60
N VAL A 183 -3.60 9.66 -4.34
CA VAL A 183 -4.17 10.45 -3.25
C VAL A 183 -3.06 11.21 -2.54
N PRO A 184 -3.03 12.55 -2.64
CA PRO A 184 -2.08 13.36 -1.91
C PRO A 184 -2.42 13.35 -0.41
N THR A 185 -1.40 13.17 0.43
CA THR A 185 -1.51 13.24 1.88
C THR A 185 -0.40 14.08 2.47
N VAL A 186 -0.51 14.45 3.74
CA VAL A 186 0.56 15.14 4.47
C VAL A 186 1.83 14.30 4.62
N ASP A 187 1.75 13.02 4.35
CA ASP A 187 2.86 12.07 4.44
C ASP A 187 3.41 11.67 3.05
N GLY A 188 2.89 12.23 1.97
CA GLY A 188 3.28 11.92 0.61
C GLY A 188 2.12 11.39 -0.22
N ILE A 189 2.36 10.35 -0.99
CA ILE A 189 1.38 9.76 -1.91
C ILE A 189 0.83 8.45 -1.34
N GLU A 190 -0.48 8.27 -1.41
CA GLU A 190 -1.14 6.97 -1.27
C GLU A 190 -1.70 6.51 -2.62
N VAL A 191 -1.66 5.20 -2.81
CA VAL A 191 -2.12 4.52 -4.04
C VAL A 191 -3.48 3.89 -3.76
N PRO A 192 -4.54 4.29 -4.48
CA PRO A 192 -5.82 3.62 -4.40
C PRO A 192 -5.74 2.23 -5.03
N LEU A 193 -6.30 1.25 -4.34
CA LEU A 193 -6.42 -0.12 -4.82
C LEU A 193 -7.87 -0.58 -4.66
N VAL A 194 -8.27 -1.54 -5.48
CA VAL A 194 -9.59 -2.17 -5.41
C VAL A 194 -9.49 -3.69 -5.34
N LEU A 195 -10.29 -4.29 -4.49
CA LEU A 195 -10.58 -5.71 -4.43
C LEU A 195 -12.01 -5.93 -4.93
N ILE A 196 -12.20 -6.86 -5.84
CA ILE A 196 -13.52 -7.31 -6.29
C ILE A 196 -13.68 -8.73 -5.75
N PRO A 197 -14.44 -8.93 -4.65
CA PRO A 197 -14.48 -10.20 -3.94
C PRO A 197 -14.96 -11.38 -4.81
N SER A 198 -15.78 -11.12 -5.83
CA SER A 198 -16.31 -12.13 -6.75
C SER A 198 -15.45 -12.42 -7.98
N ASP A 199 -14.30 -11.75 -8.13
CA ASP A 199 -13.38 -11.99 -9.26
C ASP A 199 -12.38 -13.10 -8.95
N HIS A 200 -12.87 -14.34 -8.90
CA HIS A 200 -12.05 -15.51 -8.56
C HIS A 200 -10.89 -15.71 -9.51
N ALA A 201 -11.09 -15.49 -10.82
CA ALA A 201 -10.03 -15.64 -11.82
C ALA A 201 -8.82 -14.77 -11.49
N TYR A 202 -9.04 -13.52 -11.10
CA TYR A 202 -7.97 -12.64 -10.68
C TYR A 202 -7.36 -13.05 -9.34
N LEU A 203 -8.18 -13.42 -8.35
CA LEU A 203 -7.70 -13.86 -7.04
C LEU A 203 -6.81 -15.09 -7.14
N GLU A 204 -7.16 -16.07 -7.98
CA GLU A 204 -6.34 -17.25 -8.28
C GLU A 204 -5.06 -16.87 -9.04
N GLN A 205 -5.18 -16.03 -10.06
CA GLN A 205 -4.03 -15.57 -10.85
C GLN A 205 -2.93 -14.92 -9.99
N VAL A 206 -3.32 -14.15 -8.97
CA VAL A 206 -2.35 -13.49 -8.07
C VAL A 206 -1.96 -14.36 -6.87
N GLY A 207 -2.52 -15.55 -6.75
CA GLY A 207 -2.30 -16.47 -5.63
C GLY A 207 -2.81 -15.91 -4.29
N SER A 208 -3.95 -15.22 -4.31
CA SER A 208 -4.51 -14.61 -3.10
C SER A 208 -5.01 -15.67 -2.14
N PHE A 209 -4.52 -15.62 -0.91
CA PHE A 209 -4.95 -16.55 0.14
C PHE A 209 -6.40 -16.31 0.61
N VAL A 210 -7.03 -15.19 0.23
CA VAL A 210 -8.45 -14.94 0.52
C VAL A 210 -9.39 -15.55 -0.54
N ALA A 211 -8.87 -16.04 -1.66
CA ALA A 211 -9.68 -16.64 -2.72
C ALA A 211 -10.64 -17.74 -2.21
N PRO A 212 -10.20 -18.74 -1.40
CA PRO A 212 -11.10 -19.77 -0.88
C PRO A 212 -12.23 -19.21 0.00
N PHE A 213 -11.99 -18.08 0.68
CA PHE A 213 -12.97 -17.46 1.56
C PHE A 213 -14.00 -16.61 0.83
N THR A 214 -13.68 -16.11 -0.36
CA THR A 214 -14.64 -15.38 -1.18
C THR A 214 -15.44 -16.32 -2.08
N ASP A 215 -14.82 -17.42 -2.52
CA ASP A 215 -15.44 -18.41 -3.41
C ASP A 215 -16.70 -19.04 -2.83
N VAL A 216 -16.76 -19.22 -1.51
CA VAL A 216 -17.95 -19.78 -0.83
C VAL A 216 -19.20 -18.89 -0.94
N PHE A 217 -19.04 -17.59 -1.18
CA PHE A 217 -20.14 -16.62 -1.22
C PHE A 217 -20.65 -16.31 -2.63
N TYR A 218 -19.84 -16.56 -3.67
CA TYR A 218 -20.17 -16.21 -5.06
C TYR A 218 -20.10 -17.44 -5.97
N GLY A 219 -21.07 -17.57 -6.88
CA GLY A 219 -21.15 -18.67 -7.83
C GLY A 219 -22.58 -18.98 -8.27
N SER A 220 -22.81 -20.24 -8.64
CA SER A 220 -24.13 -20.72 -9.08
C SER A 220 -24.76 -21.72 -8.10
N GLY A 221 -24.12 -21.95 -6.95
CA GLY A 221 -24.60 -22.88 -5.93
C GLY A 221 -25.75 -22.32 -5.07
N PRO A 222 -26.45 -23.19 -4.33
CA PRO A 222 -27.48 -22.77 -3.42
C PRO A 222 -26.92 -21.82 -2.35
N GLY A 223 -27.55 -20.65 -2.18
CA GLY A 223 -27.12 -19.63 -1.21
C GLY A 223 -25.97 -18.74 -1.66
N GLN A 224 -25.33 -19.03 -2.80
CA GLN A 224 -24.31 -18.18 -3.40
C GLN A 224 -24.95 -17.02 -4.18
N ARG A 225 -24.21 -15.93 -4.30
CA ARG A 225 -24.59 -14.74 -5.06
C ARG A 225 -23.98 -14.79 -6.46
N ALA A 226 -24.64 -14.18 -7.42
CA ALA A 226 -24.05 -13.98 -8.74
C ALA A 226 -22.79 -13.12 -8.63
N PRO A 227 -21.68 -13.49 -9.27
CA PRO A 227 -20.48 -12.66 -9.32
C PRO A 227 -20.76 -11.37 -10.09
N VAL A 228 -20.01 -10.33 -9.78
CA VAL A 228 -20.04 -9.08 -10.55
C VAL A 228 -19.50 -9.34 -11.94
N ASP A 229 -20.16 -8.79 -12.95
CA ASP A 229 -19.62 -8.77 -14.32
C ASP A 229 -18.42 -7.79 -14.37
N VAL A 230 -17.23 -8.32 -14.17
CA VAL A 230 -15.98 -7.56 -14.18
C VAL A 230 -15.65 -7.00 -15.57
N GLY A 231 -16.22 -7.60 -16.63
CA GLY A 231 -16.04 -7.15 -18.02
C GLY A 231 -16.51 -5.73 -18.25
N ARG A 232 -17.56 -5.26 -17.54
CA ARG A 232 -18.02 -3.86 -17.58
C ARG A 232 -16.97 -2.86 -17.10
N TRP A 233 -16.02 -3.32 -16.26
CA TRP A 233 -14.97 -2.51 -15.67
C TRP A 233 -13.60 -2.68 -16.36
N ALA A 234 -13.56 -3.39 -17.50
CA ALA A 234 -12.31 -3.72 -18.20
C ALA A 234 -11.42 -2.49 -18.43
N ARG A 235 -12.00 -1.33 -18.81
CA ARG A 235 -11.23 -0.11 -19.05
C ARG A 235 -10.64 0.51 -17.76
N VAL A 236 -11.38 0.45 -16.66
CA VAL A 236 -10.90 1.03 -15.39
C VAL A 236 -9.91 0.11 -14.70
N LEU A 237 -10.00 -1.21 -14.95
CA LEU A 237 -9.12 -2.24 -14.42
C LEU A 237 -7.91 -2.52 -15.33
N ASP A 238 -7.84 -1.86 -16.49
CA ASP A 238 -6.69 -1.95 -17.38
C ASP A 238 -5.41 -1.45 -16.68
N ALA A 239 -4.42 -2.34 -16.61
CA ALA A 239 -3.17 -2.08 -15.91
C ALA A 239 -2.38 -0.91 -16.51
N ASP A 240 -2.50 -0.66 -17.82
CA ASP A 240 -1.80 0.43 -18.51
C ASP A 240 -2.43 1.80 -18.19
N SER A 241 -3.69 1.81 -17.82
CA SER A 241 -4.43 3.02 -17.40
C SER A 241 -4.21 3.39 -15.92
N ALA A 242 -3.59 2.51 -15.13
CA ALA A 242 -3.32 2.75 -13.73
C ALA A 242 -2.06 3.62 -13.54
N PRO A 243 -2.04 4.52 -12.52
CA PRO A 243 -0.85 5.34 -12.23
C PRO A 243 0.32 4.51 -11.68
N VAL A 244 0.06 3.28 -11.28
CA VAL A 244 1.06 2.32 -10.78
C VAL A 244 1.00 1.04 -11.60
N ARG A 245 2.12 0.67 -12.22
CA ARG A 245 2.20 -0.47 -13.14
C ARG A 245 3.24 -1.49 -12.68
N PHE A 246 2.88 -2.76 -12.73
CA PHE A 246 3.66 -3.89 -12.22
C PHE A 246 4.09 -4.89 -13.31
N ASP A 247 3.62 -4.74 -14.55
CA ASP A 247 4.03 -5.66 -15.60
C ASP A 247 5.56 -5.61 -15.78
N PRO A 248 6.28 -6.73 -15.58
CA PRO A 248 7.74 -6.73 -15.64
C PRO A 248 8.27 -6.36 -17.03
N ALA A 249 7.54 -6.67 -18.10
CA ALA A 249 7.95 -6.32 -19.47
C ALA A 249 7.83 -4.81 -19.70
N ALA A 250 6.72 -4.19 -19.31
CA ALA A 250 6.52 -2.75 -19.40
C ALA A 250 7.52 -1.98 -18.51
N VAL A 251 7.76 -2.46 -17.28
CA VAL A 251 8.77 -1.88 -16.37
C VAL A 251 10.16 -1.95 -17.01
N TRP A 252 10.54 -3.11 -17.54
CA TRP A 252 11.82 -3.30 -18.21
C TRP A 252 11.98 -2.35 -19.41
N GLU A 253 11.00 -2.32 -20.29
CA GLU A 253 11.04 -1.46 -21.49
C GLU A 253 11.23 0.00 -21.10
N ARG A 254 10.50 0.48 -20.12
CA ARG A 254 10.57 1.87 -19.68
C ARG A 254 11.92 2.22 -19.04
N VAL A 255 12.42 1.35 -18.17
CA VAL A 255 13.73 1.53 -17.52
C VAL A 255 14.85 1.47 -18.54
N ASN A 256 14.79 0.54 -19.51
CA ASN A 256 15.80 0.42 -20.55
C ASN A 256 15.81 1.64 -21.47
N ARG A 257 14.65 2.20 -21.79
CA ARG A 257 14.53 3.47 -22.55
C ARG A 257 15.18 4.62 -21.77
N ALA A 258 14.94 4.71 -20.45
CA ALA A 258 15.55 5.74 -19.61
C ALA A 258 17.08 5.61 -19.53
N ARG A 259 17.62 4.38 -19.54
CA ARG A 259 19.06 4.11 -19.57
C ARG A 259 19.75 4.54 -20.87
N GLN A 260 19.05 4.36 -22.00
CA GLN A 260 19.62 4.64 -23.33
C GLN A 260 19.50 6.10 -23.75
N ALA A 261 18.71 6.90 -23.06
CA ALA A 261 18.56 8.31 -23.36
C ALA A 261 19.79 9.09 -22.86
N GLU A 262 20.30 9.98 -23.68
CA GLU A 262 21.43 10.85 -23.32
C GLU A 262 21.13 11.65 -22.05
N ALA A 263 22.07 11.66 -21.12
CA ALA A 263 22.01 12.42 -19.87
C ALA A 263 23.35 13.14 -19.66
N ASP A 264 23.26 14.33 -19.07
CA ASP A 264 24.47 15.14 -18.75
C ASP A 264 25.31 14.51 -17.63
N GLN A 265 24.70 13.61 -16.83
CA GLN A 265 25.37 12.87 -15.77
C GLN A 265 25.00 11.39 -15.81
N PRO A 266 25.94 10.47 -15.48
CA PRO A 266 25.68 9.05 -15.46
C PRO A 266 24.66 8.70 -14.38
N SER A 267 23.58 8.03 -14.79
CA SER A 267 22.53 7.57 -13.85
C SER A 267 23.00 6.36 -13.05
N MET A 268 22.38 6.15 -11.88
CA MET A 268 22.55 4.90 -11.13
C MET A 268 22.36 3.67 -12.03
N LEU A 269 21.30 3.68 -12.85
CA LEU A 269 20.93 2.53 -13.70
C LEU A 269 21.94 2.24 -14.80
N GLU A 270 22.65 3.25 -15.31
CA GLU A 270 23.68 3.09 -16.35
C GLU A 270 24.93 2.36 -15.82
N SER A 271 25.23 2.55 -14.53
CA SER A 271 26.37 1.91 -13.88
C SER A 271 26.15 0.43 -13.54
N LEU A 272 24.93 -0.09 -13.71
CA LEU A 272 24.56 -1.47 -13.41
C LEU A 272 24.62 -2.37 -14.65
N SER A 273 24.98 -3.63 -14.47
CA SER A 273 24.88 -4.64 -15.52
C SER A 273 23.41 -4.84 -15.94
N GLU A 274 23.21 -5.32 -17.18
CA GLU A 274 21.86 -5.58 -17.71
C GLU A 274 21.12 -6.61 -16.83
N ASP A 275 21.81 -7.64 -16.36
CA ASP A 275 21.24 -8.67 -15.47
C ASP A 275 20.74 -8.07 -14.16
N THR A 276 21.54 -7.20 -13.54
CA THR A 276 21.15 -6.49 -12.31
C THR A 276 19.93 -5.61 -12.54
N VAL A 277 19.89 -4.85 -13.63
CA VAL A 277 18.73 -4.02 -13.96
C VAL A 277 17.49 -4.87 -14.22
N ARG A 278 17.60 -6.03 -14.90
CA ARG A 278 16.48 -6.97 -15.08
C ARG A 278 15.92 -7.46 -13.74
N LYS A 279 16.78 -7.79 -12.79
CA LYS A 279 16.38 -8.21 -11.42
C LYS A 279 15.69 -7.08 -10.66
N LEU A 280 16.20 -5.84 -10.77
CA LEU A 280 15.55 -4.66 -10.17
C LEU A 280 14.16 -4.41 -10.75
N THR A 281 14.03 -4.46 -12.09
CA THR A 281 12.74 -4.22 -12.76
C THR A 281 11.71 -5.31 -12.49
N ALA A 282 12.13 -6.57 -12.36
CA ALA A 282 11.24 -7.67 -12.00
C ALA A 282 10.63 -7.53 -10.59
N LYS A 283 11.30 -6.82 -9.69
CA LYS A 283 10.86 -6.59 -8.31
C LYS A 283 10.37 -5.16 -8.04
N GLY A 284 10.73 -4.21 -8.89
CA GLY A 284 10.24 -2.83 -8.88
C GLY A 284 8.84 -2.68 -9.49
N PHE A 285 8.36 -1.47 -9.52
CA PHE A 285 7.16 -1.07 -10.26
C PHE A 285 7.28 0.40 -10.68
N LEU A 286 6.56 0.78 -11.73
CA LEU A 286 6.48 2.16 -12.19
C LEU A 286 5.40 2.91 -11.43
N MET A 287 5.65 4.20 -11.16
CA MET A 287 4.66 5.12 -10.62
C MET A 287 4.75 6.46 -11.34
N ASP A 288 3.60 6.92 -11.86
CA ASP A 288 3.47 8.26 -12.42
C ASP A 288 3.22 9.24 -11.28
N VAL A 289 3.92 10.36 -11.29
CA VAL A 289 3.85 11.38 -10.23
C VAL A 289 3.47 12.71 -10.87
N PRO A 290 2.25 13.22 -10.65
CA PRO A 290 1.81 14.51 -11.19
C PRO A 290 2.59 15.69 -10.59
N THR A 291 2.70 16.77 -11.36
CA THR A 291 3.27 18.05 -10.92
C THR A 291 2.64 18.52 -9.60
N GLY A 292 3.48 19.04 -8.70
CA GLY A 292 3.07 19.54 -7.38
C GLY A 292 2.84 18.45 -6.33
N GLN A 293 2.95 17.17 -6.72
CA GLN A 293 2.71 16.06 -5.81
C GLN A 293 3.88 15.86 -4.85
N LEU A 294 3.60 15.87 -3.56
CA LEU A 294 4.55 15.48 -2.51
C LEU A 294 4.79 13.97 -2.58
N LEU A 295 6.00 13.55 -2.96
CA LEU A 295 6.37 12.14 -3.09
C LEU A 295 6.74 11.53 -1.73
N THR A 296 7.42 12.28 -0.89
CA THR A 296 7.82 11.87 0.46
C THR A 296 8.01 13.06 1.38
N GLU A 297 7.77 12.88 2.67
CA GLU A 297 7.86 13.92 3.71
C GLU A 297 9.03 13.66 4.65
N LYS A 298 9.77 14.72 5.02
CA LYS A 298 10.88 14.65 5.97
C LYS A 298 10.45 14.05 7.31
N GLY A 299 11.26 13.17 7.85
CA GLY A 299 11.03 12.52 9.15
C GLY A 299 10.22 11.24 9.09
N LEU A 300 9.53 10.94 7.98
CA LEU A 300 8.81 9.68 7.81
C LEU A 300 9.76 8.48 7.75
N ALA A 301 9.39 7.40 8.43
CA ALA A 301 10.06 6.11 8.29
C ALA A 301 9.50 5.39 7.06
N GLN A 302 10.18 5.53 5.94
CA GLN A 302 9.86 4.90 4.68
C GLN A 302 11.08 4.14 4.16
N ARG A 303 10.84 2.97 3.57
CA ARG A 303 11.90 2.04 3.13
C ARG A 303 11.89 1.78 1.63
N GLU A 304 11.29 2.68 0.89
CA GLU A 304 11.33 2.71 -0.58
C GLU A 304 12.40 3.67 -1.05
N MET A 305 12.97 3.36 -2.21
CA MET A 305 13.75 4.28 -3.04
C MET A 305 13.00 4.50 -4.33
N PHE A 306 13.17 5.68 -4.90
CA PHE A 306 12.59 6.04 -6.17
C PHE A 306 13.73 6.42 -7.13
N VAL A 307 13.87 5.70 -8.24
CA VAL A 307 14.79 6.09 -9.31
C VAL A 307 13.99 6.88 -10.33
N ILE A 308 14.39 8.10 -10.58
CA ILE A 308 13.70 9.00 -11.52
C ILE A 308 13.95 8.51 -12.94
N LEU A 309 12.87 8.20 -13.66
CA LEU A 309 12.90 7.80 -15.06
C LEU A 309 12.53 8.95 -16.00
N ASP A 310 11.78 9.94 -15.48
CA ASP A 310 11.32 11.11 -16.19
C ASP A 310 10.85 12.18 -15.20
N GLY A 311 10.88 13.45 -15.64
CA GLY A 311 10.43 14.60 -14.85
C GLY A 311 11.49 15.18 -13.92
N VAL A 312 11.12 16.26 -13.25
CA VAL A 312 11.95 17.03 -12.33
C VAL A 312 11.35 16.99 -10.94
N PHE A 313 12.18 16.78 -9.93
CA PHE A 313 11.79 16.71 -8.53
C PHE A 313 12.64 17.66 -7.69
N GLU A 314 12.08 18.24 -6.65
CA GLU A 314 12.77 19.14 -5.74
C GLU A 314 12.76 18.59 -4.31
N ALA A 315 13.95 18.55 -3.69
CA ALA A 315 14.10 18.21 -2.28
C ALA A 315 14.12 19.48 -1.44
N HIS A 316 13.39 19.44 -0.30
CA HIS A 316 13.21 20.58 0.59
C HIS A 316 13.43 20.20 2.06
N ASP A 317 13.90 21.18 2.84
CA ASP A 317 13.90 21.18 4.31
C ASP A 317 13.12 22.40 4.80
N GLY A 318 11.85 22.22 5.11
CA GLY A 318 10.91 23.32 5.25
C GLY A 318 10.81 24.11 3.95
N ASP A 319 10.94 25.43 4.04
CA ASP A 319 10.91 26.34 2.88
C ASP A 319 12.23 26.37 2.07
N ARG A 320 13.28 25.74 2.60
CA ARG A 320 14.59 25.76 1.94
C ARG A 320 14.69 24.63 0.92
N ARG A 321 14.86 25.00 -0.36
CA ARG A 321 15.21 24.04 -1.41
C ARG A 321 16.66 23.59 -1.22
N LEU A 322 16.84 22.27 -1.15
CA LEU A 322 18.15 21.64 -0.98
C LEU A 322 18.79 21.29 -2.32
N MET A 323 18.00 20.70 -3.23
CA MET A 323 18.48 20.29 -4.55
C MET A 323 17.33 20.06 -5.53
N VAL A 324 17.66 20.10 -6.81
CA VAL A 324 16.83 19.64 -7.92
C VAL A 324 17.35 18.29 -8.37
N MET A 325 16.45 17.37 -8.69
CA MET A 325 16.76 16.01 -9.12
C MET A 325 16.02 15.72 -10.41
N GLU A 326 16.70 15.02 -11.31
CA GLU A 326 16.22 14.72 -12.65
C GLU A 326 16.39 13.23 -12.97
N ARG A 327 16.12 12.85 -14.21
CA ARG A 327 16.27 11.47 -14.68
C ARG A 327 17.64 10.88 -14.31
N GLY A 328 17.63 9.70 -13.74
CA GLY A 328 18.83 8.98 -13.29
C GLY A 328 19.14 9.17 -11.81
N ASP A 329 18.64 10.24 -11.21
CA ASP A 329 18.76 10.46 -9.77
C ASP A 329 17.92 9.48 -8.94
N VAL A 330 18.32 9.35 -7.67
CA VAL A 330 17.64 8.49 -6.69
C VAL A 330 17.09 9.32 -5.55
N ILE A 331 15.87 9.07 -5.16
CA ILE A 331 15.20 9.69 -4.01
C ILE A 331 15.07 8.66 -2.89
N GLY A 332 15.42 9.06 -1.67
CA GLY A 332 15.21 8.22 -0.47
C GLY A 332 16.39 7.34 -0.07
N GLU A 333 17.51 7.40 -0.77
CA GLU A 333 18.74 6.64 -0.52
C GLU A 333 19.33 6.92 0.88
N ILE A 334 19.26 8.17 1.36
CA ILE A 334 19.76 8.51 2.71
C ILE A 334 18.98 7.75 3.79
N GLY A 335 17.66 7.72 3.68
CA GLY A 335 16.81 6.95 4.60
C GLY A 335 17.07 5.44 4.51
N PHE A 336 17.45 4.96 3.32
CA PHE A 336 17.78 3.56 3.11
C PHE A 336 19.01 3.12 3.91
N PHE A 337 20.04 3.94 3.99
CA PHE A 337 21.29 3.63 4.73
C PHE A 337 21.22 3.97 6.22
N ARG A 338 20.31 4.85 6.64
CA ARG A 338 20.14 5.18 8.07
C ARG A 338 19.45 4.06 8.83
N SER A 339 19.92 3.77 10.03
CA SER A 339 19.29 2.79 10.94
C SER A 339 17.84 3.16 11.26
N SER A 340 17.52 4.45 11.39
CA SER A 340 16.18 4.96 11.64
C SER A 340 15.22 4.78 10.46
N GLY A 341 15.74 4.61 9.22
CA GLY A 341 14.94 4.59 8.00
C GLY A 341 14.19 5.89 7.70
N ARG A 342 14.47 6.99 8.43
CA ARG A 342 13.72 8.25 8.29
C ARG A 342 14.23 9.08 7.12
N ARG A 343 13.28 9.66 6.39
CA ARG A 343 13.56 10.59 5.29
C ARG A 343 14.33 11.83 5.78
N ALA A 344 15.35 12.22 5.02
CA ALA A 344 16.18 13.38 5.33
C ALA A 344 15.55 14.70 4.87
N ALA A 345 14.72 14.65 3.83
CA ALA A 345 14.07 15.81 3.20
C ALA A 345 12.67 15.43 2.72
N SER A 346 11.83 16.43 2.52
CA SER A 346 10.60 16.32 1.74
C SER A 346 10.94 16.44 0.26
N VAL A 347 10.25 15.70 -0.62
CA VAL A 347 10.46 15.73 -2.07
C VAL A 347 9.14 15.92 -2.79
N THR A 348 9.08 16.91 -3.68
CA THR A 348 7.91 17.24 -4.48
C THR A 348 8.25 17.17 -5.98
N ALA A 349 7.32 16.73 -6.80
CA ALA A 349 7.44 16.76 -8.26
C ALA A 349 7.28 18.21 -8.77
N ALA A 350 8.30 18.75 -9.40
CA ALA A 350 8.26 20.08 -10.02
C ALA A 350 7.65 20.03 -11.44
N SER A 351 7.66 18.88 -12.08
CA SER A 351 6.94 18.56 -13.32
C SER A 351 6.25 17.20 -13.22
N ASP A 352 5.38 16.88 -14.17
CA ASP A 352 4.92 15.50 -14.32
C ASP A 352 6.13 14.60 -14.51
N GLY A 353 6.15 13.49 -13.80
CA GLY A 353 7.29 12.59 -13.78
C GLY A 353 6.89 11.12 -13.64
N GLN A 354 7.90 10.27 -13.78
CA GLN A 354 7.76 8.84 -13.59
C GLN A 354 8.96 8.28 -12.83
N VAL A 355 8.69 7.44 -11.85
CA VAL A 355 9.74 6.82 -11.04
C VAL A 355 9.63 5.29 -11.04
N LEU A 356 10.78 4.63 -10.94
CA LEU A 356 10.87 3.22 -10.57
C LEU A 356 10.93 3.14 -9.04
N VAL A 357 9.97 2.47 -8.45
CA VAL A 357 9.90 2.26 -6.99
C VAL A 357 10.59 0.96 -6.63
N LEU A 358 11.60 1.04 -5.76
CA LEU A 358 12.36 -0.09 -5.24
C LEU A 358 12.22 -0.17 -3.72
N ARG A 359 12.03 -1.38 -3.18
CA ARG A 359 11.87 -1.59 -1.74
C ARG A 359 13.16 -2.08 -1.11
N ARG A 360 13.46 -1.61 0.08
CA ARG A 360 14.65 -2.07 0.84
C ARG A 360 14.71 -3.58 1.01
N HIS A 361 13.59 -4.20 1.35
CA HIS A 361 13.52 -5.66 1.52
C HIS A 361 14.07 -6.44 0.31
N PHE A 362 13.83 -5.93 -0.90
CA PHE A 362 14.40 -6.56 -2.09
C PHE A 362 15.94 -6.52 -2.10
N ILE A 363 16.54 -5.40 -1.67
CA ILE A 363 18.02 -5.31 -1.58
C ILE A 363 18.54 -6.21 -0.46
N ASP A 364 17.81 -6.30 0.67
CA ASP A 364 18.15 -7.23 1.76
C ASP A 364 18.09 -8.69 1.29
N ASP A 365 17.14 -9.03 0.41
CA ASP A 365 17.05 -10.36 -0.23
C ASP A 365 18.19 -10.61 -1.22
N LEU A 366 18.56 -9.60 -2.02
CA LEU A 366 19.73 -9.70 -2.91
C LEU A 366 21.02 -9.97 -2.11
N MET A 367 21.22 -9.27 -0.99
CA MET A 367 22.39 -9.49 -0.14
C MET A 367 22.52 -10.94 0.34
N LYS A 368 21.40 -11.62 0.53
CA LYS A 368 21.37 -13.04 0.97
C LYS A 368 21.51 -14.02 -0.18
N ASN A 369 20.85 -13.75 -1.31
CA ASN A 369 20.63 -14.75 -2.36
C ASN A 369 21.45 -14.49 -3.63
N ASP A 370 21.91 -13.23 -3.84
CA ASP A 370 22.71 -12.80 -4.98
C ASP A 370 23.65 -11.64 -4.58
N PRO A 371 24.70 -11.93 -3.78
CA PRO A 371 25.59 -10.91 -3.26
C PRO A 371 26.30 -10.08 -4.34
N ALA A 372 26.55 -10.66 -5.53
CA ALA A 372 27.20 -9.95 -6.64
C ALA A 372 26.28 -8.84 -7.17
N CYS A 373 25.01 -9.14 -7.43
CA CYS A 373 24.01 -8.16 -7.82
C CYS A 373 23.81 -7.10 -6.72
N ALA A 374 23.74 -7.51 -5.45
CA ALA A 374 23.64 -6.59 -4.32
C ALA A 374 24.84 -5.62 -4.26
N ALA A 375 26.06 -6.11 -4.49
CA ALA A 375 27.27 -5.31 -4.50
C ALA A 375 27.24 -4.23 -5.61
N GLU A 376 26.81 -4.58 -6.82
CA GLU A 376 26.62 -3.59 -7.90
C GLU A 376 25.67 -2.47 -7.50
N VAL A 377 24.48 -2.83 -6.97
CA VAL A 377 23.46 -1.87 -6.56
C VAL A 377 23.99 -0.97 -5.44
N LEU A 378 24.58 -1.56 -4.40
CA LEU A 378 25.09 -0.80 -3.26
C LEU A 378 26.25 0.14 -3.65
N PHE A 379 27.11 -0.30 -4.57
CA PHE A 379 28.23 0.52 -5.09
C PHE A 379 27.70 1.69 -5.95
N ALA A 380 26.69 1.44 -6.78
CA ALA A 380 26.04 2.50 -7.55
C ALA A 380 25.36 3.56 -6.63
N LEU A 381 24.67 3.11 -5.58
CA LEU A 381 24.09 4.01 -4.57
C LEU A 381 25.16 4.78 -3.80
N ALA A 382 26.27 4.15 -3.45
CA ALA A 382 27.39 4.82 -2.77
C ALA A 382 27.99 5.94 -3.64
N ARG A 383 28.08 5.74 -4.97
CA ARG A 383 28.50 6.80 -5.90
C ARG A 383 27.54 7.97 -5.90
N VAL A 384 26.23 7.72 -6.03
CA VAL A 384 25.20 8.76 -5.95
C VAL A 384 25.33 9.59 -4.66
N LEU A 385 25.58 8.93 -3.52
CA LEU A 385 25.77 9.63 -2.24
C LEU A 385 27.07 10.46 -2.21
N ALA A 386 28.17 9.94 -2.77
CA ALA A 386 29.46 10.64 -2.82
C ALA A 386 29.38 11.89 -3.71
N ASP A 387 28.75 11.76 -4.88
CA ASP A 387 28.59 12.87 -5.82
C ASP A 387 27.75 14.00 -5.22
N ARG A 388 26.71 13.67 -4.45
CA ARG A 388 25.86 14.66 -3.75
C ARG A 388 26.57 15.42 -2.66
N GLN A 389 27.61 14.88 -2.02
CA GLN A 389 28.39 15.59 -1.01
C GLN A 389 29.24 16.70 -1.60
N ASN A 390 29.52 16.65 -2.91
CA ASN A 390 30.33 17.63 -3.62
C ASN A 390 29.51 18.79 -4.22
N ILE A 391 28.20 18.81 -4.08
CA ILE A 391 27.35 19.92 -4.53
C ILE A 391 27.43 21.04 -3.48
N PRO A 392 27.98 22.22 -3.82
CA PRO A 392 28.02 23.34 -2.87
C PRO A 392 26.59 23.73 -2.51
N ALA A 393 26.34 23.91 -1.20
CA ALA A 393 25.08 24.45 -0.72
C ALA A 393 24.86 25.85 -1.33
N SER A 394 23.95 25.93 -2.28
CA SER A 394 23.53 27.18 -2.93
C SER A 394 22.55 27.96 -2.06
#